data_3c7e9e312402b6b08578c10df91ef6a6
#
_entry.id   3c7e9e312402b6b08578c10df91ef6a6
#
_cell.length_a   1.000
_cell.length_b   1.000
_cell.length_c   1.000
_cell.angle_alpha   90.00
_cell.angle_beta   90.00
_cell.angle_gamma   90.00
#
_symmetry.space_group_name_H-M   'P 1'
#
loop_
_entity.id
_entity.type
_entity.pdbx_description
1 polymer ?
#
loop_
_entity_poly.entity_id
_entity_poly.type
_entity_poly.pdbx_seq_one_letter_code
_entity_poly.pdbx_strand_id
1 'polypeptide(L)'
;MSRRRKERPAGGTKQNIPVMDAFSNPLFRLGYGSQSPLEATDYPLTRMTGNYALLNSLYRSNWVVQNVVGLMVDDMLREWYSLKSATPEQCKAIQSVERTTKLRDRISTGLKWGRLYGGAAGLILIDGQEDLSQPLDMDAVLPGSFRGLYILDRWQGISPDAALTFEGGELVPDSYSISDAAGHTATRVHHSRLVRFTGRELPDLERQAELYWGESEVEALYKDVVAHDNVSANMAALTFQANINTMEVKGLEQLLSLSSPDVQRRFWNTMQAQSVLRSNFGVQLVEQGNKMTNTQYTFTGLQEVYESMCLNLCGASHYPMTKLFGRSPAGMNATGESDLKNYYDYVGTLRESKLRPILDKLLPVVARSAGIEALDLEVSFPPLWTPTASETASIAKQKTEVIVSTFQAGLLDAGVAMQELKKLEDETGLFGSLTDQLIAAAKGKTYQDVTAMRDPLAGLLDTPASDIPTGDALTQDFNPYHDSSNGRFTGKGGSGTIGKTKYAPSPQRGKSRIQLKPKTYARLTGVLNTRYPGLKEGEERTIFSSNKCYRVKADGYGGMKVLDVHKIK
;
A
#
# COMPACT_ATOMS: atom_id res chain seq x y z
N MET A 1 -57.51 62.48 -36.39
CA MET A 1 -56.77 61.66 -37.35
C MET A 1 -56.32 60.41 -36.64
N SER A 2 -57.04 59.32 -36.88
CA SER A 2 -56.85 58.01 -36.23
C SER A 2 -55.81 57.23 -37.00
N ARG A 3 -54.71 56.84 -36.32
CA ARG A 3 -53.69 55.86 -36.87
C ARG A 3 -54.13 54.46 -36.58
N ARG A 4 -54.59 53.74 -37.57
CA ARG A 4 -54.86 52.31 -37.59
C ARG A 4 -53.58 51.55 -37.29
N ARG A 5 -53.61 50.73 -36.21
CA ARG A 5 -52.61 49.72 -35.84
C ARG A 5 -52.82 48.54 -36.79
N LYS A 6 -51.80 48.23 -37.64
CA LYS A 6 -51.78 47.02 -38.45
C LYS A 6 -51.57 45.83 -37.57
N GLU A 7 -52.55 44.95 -37.52
CA GLU A 7 -52.40 43.59 -36.94
C GLU A 7 -51.45 42.80 -37.80
N ARG A 8 -50.47 42.13 -37.14
CA ARG A 8 -49.62 41.10 -37.75
C ARG A 8 -50.40 39.79 -37.77
N PRO A 9 -50.38 39.03 -38.88
CA PRO A 9 -51.04 37.75 -38.95
C PRO A 9 -50.33 36.76 -38.03
N ALA A 10 -51.06 36.19 -37.07
CA ALA A 10 -50.71 34.98 -36.33
C ALA A 10 -50.84 33.79 -37.27
N GLY A 11 -49.88 32.89 -37.24
CA GLY A 11 -50.05 31.61 -37.87
C GLY A 11 -48.82 31.11 -38.66
N GLY A 12 -47.69 31.04 -38.02
CA GLY A 12 -46.68 30.06 -38.44
C GLY A 12 -47.00 28.76 -37.76
N THR A 13 -47.65 27.87 -38.47
CA THR A 13 -47.77 26.43 -38.09
C THR A 13 -46.37 25.91 -37.92
N LYS A 14 -45.94 25.69 -36.68
CA LYS A 14 -44.74 24.89 -36.42
C LYS A 14 -45.06 23.52 -36.96
N GLN A 15 -44.52 23.18 -38.15
CA GLN A 15 -44.41 21.82 -38.59
C GLN A 15 -43.63 21.06 -37.49
N ASN A 16 -44.34 20.26 -36.72
CA ASN A 16 -43.73 19.21 -35.93
C ASN A 16 -43.11 18.26 -36.97
N ILE A 17 -41.85 18.47 -37.25
CA ILE A 17 -41.01 17.42 -37.85
C ILE A 17 -41.02 16.34 -36.76
N PRO A 18 -41.57 15.15 -37.03
CA PRO A 18 -41.40 14.04 -36.11
C PRO A 18 -39.90 13.75 -36.10
N VAL A 19 -39.23 14.22 -35.09
CA VAL A 19 -37.89 13.81 -34.77
C VAL A 19 -38.00 12.32 -34.54
N MET A 20 -37.44 11.51 -35.43
CA MET A 20 -37.39 10.04 -35.30
C MET A 20 -36.68 9.58 -34.00
N ASP A 21 -36.21 10.51 -33.24
CA ASP A 21 -35.63 10.36 -31.90
C ASP A 21 -36.67 10.11 -30.82
N ALA A 22 -37.97 10.18 -31.13
CA ALA A 22 -39.03 9.92 -30.16
C ALA A 22 -39.37 8.43 -29.95
N PHE A 23 -38.73 7.53 -30.68
CA PHE A 23 -38.85 6.10 -30.40
C PHE A 23 -37.85 5.70 -29.31
N SER A 24 -38.08 6.20 -28.12
CA SER A 24 -37.41 5.65 -26.95
C SER A 24 -37.96 4.26 -26.69
N ASN A 25 -37.19 3.23 -26.98
CA ASN A 25 -37.51 1.89 -26.56
C ASN A 25 -37.70 1.89 -25.03
N PRO A 26 -38.94 1.72 -24.49
CA PRO A 26 -39.15 1.75 -23.05
C PRO A 26 -38.43 0.62 -22.33
N LEU A 27 -38.08 -0.48 -23.04
CA LEU A 27 -37.28 -1.57 -22.52
C LEU A 27 -35.79 -1.19 -22.36
N PHE A 28 -35.31 -0.23 -23.15
CA PHE A 28 -33.95 0.27 -23.05
C PHE A 28 -33.74 1.14 -21.77
N ARG A 29 -34.82 1.72 -21.25
CA ARG A 29 -34.82 2.51 -20.01
C ARG A 29 -35.07 1.71 -18.73
N LEU A 30 -35.49 0.45 -18.87
CA LEU A 30 -35.62 -0.46 -17.74
C LEU A 30 -34.24 -0.90 -17.24
N GLY A 31 -33.73 -0.20 -16.23
CA GLY A 31 -32.47 -0.51 -15.57
C GLY A 31 -31.32 0.49 -15.78
N TYR A 32 -31.47 1.41 -16.76
CA TYR A 32 -30.52 2.51 -16.96
C TYR A 32 -31.24 3.84 -16.83
N GLY A 33 -30.60 4.80 -16.18
CA GLY A 33 -31.08 6.16 -16.18
C GLY A 33 -31.21 6.72 -17.60
N SER A 34 -31.56 7.99 -17.74
CA SER A 34 -31.91 8.66 -19.01
C SER A 34 -30.75 8.78 -20.03
N GLN A 35 -29.56 8.27 -19.74
CA GLN A 35 -28.37 8.40 -20.60
C GLN A 35 -27.96 7.04 -21.20
N SER A 36 -27.69 7.04 -22.50
CA SER A 36 -27.09 5.90 -23.19
C SER A 36 -25.67 5.63 -22.68
N PRO A 37 -25.29 4.37 -22.45
CA PRO A 37 -23.89 4.05 -22.10
C PRO A 37 -22.88 4.53 -23.15
N LEU A 38 -23.29 4.73 -24.40
CA LEU A 38 -22.46 5.27 -25.49
C LEU A 38 -22.24 6.79 -25.38
N GLU A 39 -23.07 7.50 -24.62
CA GLU A 39 -22.95 8.94 -24.33
C GLU A 39 -22.19 9.19 -23.02
N ALA A 40 -21.79 8.15 -22.32
CA ALA A 40 -21.11 8.25 -21.01
C ALA A 40 -19.64 8.71 -21.11
N THR A 41 -19.09 8.88 -22.31
CA THR A 41 -17.73 9.42 -22.53
C THR A 41 -17.70 10.95 -22.62
N ASP A 42 -18.75 11.63 -22.19
CA ASP A 42 -18.76 13.08 -22.08
C ASP A 42 -17.85 13.53 -20.93
N TYR A 43 -17.04 14.55 -21.20
CA TYR A 43 -16.14 15.17 -20.19
C TYR A 43 -16.73 16.51 -19.74
N PRO A 44 -17.82 16.50 -18.95
CA PRO A 44 -18.38 17.75 -18.45
C PRO A 44 -17.37 18.42 -17.53
N LEU A 45 -17.23 19.73 -17.66
CA LEU A 45 -16.43 20.55 -16.75
C LEU A 45 -17.18 20.67 -15.42
N THR A 46 -17.17 19.62 -14.61
CA THR A 46 -17.72 19.61 -13.26
C THR A 46 -16.58 19.76 -12.28
N ARG A 47 -16.47 20.93 -11.66
CA ARG A 47 -15.52 21.18 -10.57
C ARG A 47 -16.06 20.57 -9.28
N MET A 48 -15.83 19.28 -9.11
CA MET A 48 -16.29 18.52 -7.94
C MET A 48 -15.56 18.95 -6.67
N THR A 49 -14.31 19.40 -6.79
CA THR A 49 -13.51 19.93 -5.68
C THR A 49 -14.24 21.04 -4.93
N GLY A 50 -15.05 21.85 -5.62
CA GLY A 50 -15.91 22.89 -5.01
C GLY A 50 -17.09 22.34 -4.19
N ASN A 51 -17.43 21.06 -4.32
CA ASN A 51 -18.54 20.45 -3.60
C ASN A 51 -18.08 19.66 -2.37
N TYR A 52 -17.81 20.41 -1.28
CA TYR A 52 -17.32 19.78 -0.05
C TYR A 52 -18.30 18.77 0.55
N ALA A 53 -19.61 18.99 0.41
CA ALA A 53 -20.64 18.11 0.96
C ALA A 53 -20.58 16.72 0.30
N LEU A 54 -20.38 16.67 -1.02
CA LEU A 54 -20.19 15.44 -1.77
C LEU A 54 -18.88 14.75 -1.39
N LEU A 55 -17.77 15.50 -1.30
CA LEU A 55 -16.48 14.96 -0.86
C LEU A 55 -16.55 14.37 0.55
N ASN A 56 -17.20 15.05 1.47
CA ASN A 56 -17.44 14.55 2.83
C ASN A 56 -18.29 13.28 2.83
N SER A 57 -19.37 13.25 2.04
CA SER A 57 -20.22 12.06 1.93
C SER A 57 -19.45 10.86 1.39
N LEU A 58 -18.67 11.06 0.33
CA LEU A 58 -17.81 10.03 -0.25
C LEU A 58 -16.76 9.54 0.74
N TYR A 59 -16.05 10.45 1.40
CA TYR A 59 -15.03 10.08 2.39
C TYR A 59 -15.63 9.30 3.57
N ARG A 60 -16.85 9.62 4.03
CA ARG A 60 -17.50 8.94 5.14
C ARG A 60 -18.09 7.59 4.77
N SER A 61 -18.59 7.44 3.55
CA SER A 61 -19.36 6.26 3.13
C SER A 61 -18.57 5.26 2.29
N ASN A 62 -17.48 5.69 1.65
CA ASN A 62 -16.72 4.87 0.71
C ASN A 62 -15.31 4.59 1.22
N TRP A 63 -15.02 3.33 1.53
CA TRP A 63 -13.72 2.90 2.05
C TRP A 63 -12.59 3.02 1.01
N VAL A 64 -12.89 2.92 -0.30
CA VAL A 64 -11.90 3.11 -1.37
C VAL A 64 -11.40 4.55 -1.35
N VAL A 65 -12.33 5.52 -1.22
CA VAL A 65 -11.99 6.94 -1.10
C VAL A 65 -11.16 7.21 0.15
N GLN A 66 -11.49 6.59 1.28
CA GLN A 66 -10.67 6.69 2.50
C GLN A 66 -9.26 6.16 2.28
N ASN A 67 -9.12 5.01 1.62
CA ASN A 67 -7.82 4.42 1.30
C ASN A 67 -7.01 5.32 0.35
N VAL A 68 -7.63 5.83 -0.71
CA VAL A 68 -6.96 6.73 -1.66
C VAL A 68 -6.44 7.99 -0.99
N VAL A 69 -7.22 8.58 -0.09
CA VAL A 69 -6.80 9.79 0.64
C VAL A 69 -5.74 9.47 1.69
N GLY A 70 -5.89 8.35 2.41
CA GLY A 70 -5.13 8.06 3.63
C GLY A 70 -3.83 7.31 3.41
N LEU A 71 -3.87 6.16 2.71
CA LEU A 71 -2.74 5.21 2.67
C LEU A 71 -1.45 5.81 2.12
N MET A 72 -1.54 6.64 1.07
CA MET A 72 -0.35 7.27 0.48
C MET A 72 0.31 8.22 1.46
N VAL A 73 -0.46 8.99 2.22
CA VAL A 73 0.06 9.88 3.25
C VAL A 73 0.70 9.08 4.37
N ASP A 74 0.07 7.99 4.80
CA ASP A 74 0.61 7.12 5.84
C ASP A 74 1.94 6.48 5.38
N ASP A 75 2.05 6.07 4.11
CA ASP A 75 3.29 5.56 3.53
C ASP A 75 4.35 6.68 3.34
N MET A 76 3.97 7.89 2.92
CA MET A 76 4.89 9.04 2.86
C MET A 76 5.55 9.33 4.20
N LEU A 77 4.80 9.18 5.28
CA LEU A 77 5.26 9.49 6.62
C LEU A 77 5.79 8.26 7.39
N ARG A 78 5.69 7.06 6.84
CA ARG A 78 6.07 5.80 7.51
C ARG A 78 7.52 5.83 7.98
N GLU A 79 8.44 6.08 7.06
CA GLU A 79 9.83 6.36 7.36
C GLU A 79 10.00 7.87 7.42
N TRP A 80 10.12 8.42 8.65
CA TRP A 80 10.27 9.86 8.83
C TRP A 80 11.54 10.38 8.14
N TYR A 81 11.85 11.60 8.24
CA TYR A 81 13.10 12.13 7.69
C TYR A 81 14.28 11.87 8.64
N SER A 82 15.49 11.97 8.12
CA SER A 82 16.75 12.04 8.86
C SER A 82 17.49 13.34 8.52
N LEU A 83 18.25 13.85 9.49
CA LEU A 83 19.07 15.06 9.33
C LEU A 83 20.52 14.63 9.20
N LYS A 84 21.17 14.97 8.08
CA LYS A 84 22.56 14.58 7.82
C LYS A 84 23.58 15.42 8.59
N SER A 85 23.25 16.71 8.82
CA SER A 85 24.17 17.71 9.40
C SER A 85 24.02 17.89 10.91
N ALA A 86 23.01 17.25 11.55
CA ALA A 86 22.72 17.41 12.98
C ALA A 86 23.46 16.39 13.84
N THR A 87 23.92 16.81 15.04
CA THR A 87 24.46 15.88 16.03
C THR A 87 23.37 15.02 16.65
N PRO A 88 23.71 13.86 17.25
CA PRO A 88 22.72 12.99 17.91
C PRO A 88 21.91 13.70 19.01
N GLU A 89 22.52 14.64 19.75
CA GLU A 89 21.89 15.45 20.78
C GLU A 89 20.88 16.43 20.18
N GLN A 90 21.25 17.10 19.08
CA GLN A 90 20.37 18.00 18.33
C GLN A 90 19.17 17.24 17.74
N CYS A 91 19.41 16.07 17.15
CA CYS A 91 18.34 15.20 16.66
C CYS A 91 17.35 14.83 17.78
N LYS A 92 17.84 14.46 18.97
CA LYS A 92 16.98 14.16 20.13
C LYS A 92 16.18 15.36 20.59
N ALA A 93 16.77 16.56 20.60
CA ALA A 93 16.09 17.80 20.97
C ALA A 93 14.95 18.11 19.98
N ILE A 94 15.21 18.06 18.67
CA ILE A 94 14.20 18.25 17.62
C ILE A 94 13.07 17.21 17.77
N GLN A 95 13.39 15.92 17.90
CA GLN A 95 12.42 14.84 18.08
C GLN A 95 11.56 15.03 19.35
N SER A 96 12.12 15.61 20.41
CA SER A 96 11.36 15.94 21.62
C SER A 96 10.28 16.98 21.34
N VAL A 97 10.61 18.07 20.63
CA VAL A 97 9.65 19.10 20.21
C VAL A 97 8.58 18.51 19.28
N GLU A 98 8.98 17.75 18.27
CA GLU A 98 8.05 17.08 17.35
C GLU A 98 7.05 16.16 18.06
N ARG A 99 7.53 15.40 19.03
CA ARG A 99 6.70 14.49 19.83
C ARG A 99 5.71 15.25 20.71
N THR A 100 6.16 16.31 21.38
CA THR A 100 5.33 17.14 22.25
C THR A 100 4.23 17.84 21.47
N THR A 101 4.55 18.36 20.28
CA THR A 101 3.61 19.08 19.40
C THR A 101 2.81 18.16 18.50
N LYS A 102 3.09 16.83 18.50
CA LYS A 102 2.50 15.84 17.57
C LYS A 102 2.64 16.26 16.09
N LEU A 103 3.78 16.83 15.73
CA LEU A 103 4.00 17.47 14.44
C LEU A 103 3.71 16.52 13.27
N ARG A 104 4.21 15.27 13.34
CA ARG A 104 3.98 14.24 12.31
C ARG A 104 2.48 13.95 12.08
N ASP A 105 1.69 13.84 13.16
CA ASP A 105 0.25 13.59 13.07
C ASP A 105 -0.48 14.79 12.46
N ARG A 106 -0.04 16.02 12.78
CA ARG A 106 -0.61 17.25 12.22
C ARG A 106 -0.31 17.36 10.72
N ILE A 107 0.94 17.09 10.32
CA ILE A 107 1.32 17.04 8.90
C ILE A 107 0.52 15.96 8.17
N SER A 108 0.34 14.78 8.76
CA SER A 108 -0.52 13.72 8.21
C SER A 108 -1.94 14.23 7.97
N THR A 109 -2.53 14.89 8.95
CA THR A 109 -3.88 15.47 8.83
C THR A 109 -3.95 16.50 7.71
N GLY A 110 -2.98 17.43 7.64
CA GLY A 110 -2.92 18.46 6.60
C GLY A 110 -2.79 17.86 5.19
N LEU A 111 -1.92 16.88 5.01
CA LEU A 111 -1.76 16.17 3.74
C LEU A 111 -3.04 15.41 3.33
N LYS A 112 -3.71 14.73 4.26
CA LYS A 112 -4.98 14.03 4.00
C LYS A 112 -6.08 15.00 3.58
N TRP A 113 -6.21 16.14 4.26
CA TRP A 113 -7.19 17.16 3.88
C TRP A 113 -6.81 17.87 2.58
N GLY A 114 -5.51 18.08 2.32
CA GLY A 114 -5.03 18.57 1.03
C GLY A 114 -5.46 17.66 -0.12
N ARG A 115 -5.30 16.35 0.04
CA ARG A 115 -5.72 15.34 -0.95
C ARG A 115 -7.24 15.25 -1.10
N LEU A 116 -7.99 15.35 0.00
CA LEU A 116 -9.45 15.23 -0.03
C LEU A 116 -10.12 16.47 -0.62
N TYR A 117 -9.72 17.65 -0.17
CA TYR A 117 -10.38 18.91 -0.53
C TYR A 117 -9.61 19.76 -1.56
N GLY A 118 -8.48 19.26 -2.04
CA GLY A 118 -7.60 20.03 -2.91
C GLY A 118 -6.73 21.05 -2.18
N GLY A 119 -6.97 21.30 -0.90
CA GLY A 119 -6.20 22.24 -0.11
C GLY A 119 -6.46 22.20 1.38
N ALA A 120 -5.41 22.41 2.15
CA ALA A 120 -5.45 22.65 3.59
C ALA A 120 -4.31 23.59 3.98
N ALA A 121 -4.43 24.22 5.14
CA ALA A 121 -3.41 25.07 5.72
C ALA A 121 -3.08 24.63 7.15
N GLY A 122 -1.79 24.68 7.50
CA GLY A 122 -1.31 24.52 8.86
C GLY A 122 -0.82 25.86 9.41
N LEU A 123 -1.54 26.42 10.37
CA LEU A 123 -1.13 27.64 11.05
C LEU A 123 -0.04 27.31 12.06
N ILE A 124 1.12 27.97 11.94
CA ILE A 124 2.25 27.85 12.85
C ILE A 124 1.96 28.67 14.10
N LEU A 125 1.83 28.01 15.25
CA LEU A 125 1.54 28.67 16.51
C LEU A 125 2.82 28.80 17.33
N ILE A 126 3.17 30.04 17.69
CA ILE A 126 4.37 30.39 18.47
C ILE A 126 3.97 31.36 19.56
N ASP A 127 4.38 31.07 20.80
CA ASP A 127 4.18 31.96 21.94
C ASP A 127 4.99 33.24 21.77
N GLY A 128 4.40 34.39 22.12
CA GLY A 128 5.01 35.70 21.99
C GLY A 128 4.89 36.34 20.60
N GLN A 129 4.20 35.67 19.66
CA GLN A 129 3.92 36.19 18.33
C GLN A 129 2.43 36.08 17.99
N GLU A 130 1.58 36.76 18.80
CA GLU A 130 0.11 36.66 18.69
C GLU A 130 -0.46 37.43 17.48
N ASP A 131 0.24 38.47 16.97
CA ASP A 131 -0.21 39.18 15.77
C ASP A 131 0.14 38.37 14.53
N LEU A 132 -0.85 37.59 14.05
CA LEU A 132 -0.71 36.72 12.90
C LEU A 132 -0.61 37.48 11.57
N SER A 133 -0.97 38.78 11.53
CA SER A 133 -0.89 39.60 10.32
C SER A 133 0.54 39.98 9.92
N GLN A 134 1.45 39.94 10.88
CA GLN A 134 2.87 40.20 10.66
C GLN A 134 3.61 38.97 10.14
N PRO A 135 4.66 39.14 9.37
CA PRO A 135 5.55 38.04 9.00
C PRO A 135 6.04 37.25 10.21
N LEU A 136 6.33 35.97 10.02
CA LEU A 136 6.95 35.15 11.04
C LEU A 136 8.36 35.66 11.33
N ASP A 137 8.61 36.12 12.57
CA ASP A 137 9.92 36.53 13.02
C ASP A 137 10.69 35.31 13.57
N MET A 138 11.68 34.86 12.77
CA MET A 138 12.47 33.70 13.13
C MET A 138 13.40 34.00 14.31
N ASP A 139 13.86 35.25 14.48
CA ASP A 139 14.81 35.62 15.54
C ASP A 139 14.13 35.73 16.91
N ALA A 140 12.82 35.97 16.89
CA ALA A 140 11.99 35.98 18.10
C ALA A 140 11.45 34.59 18.52
N VAL A 141 11.82 33.50 17.82
CA VAL A 141 11.46 32.13 18.25
C VAL A 141 12.35 31.70 19.40
N LEU A 142 11.78 31.63 20.59
CA LEU A 142 12.47 31.21 21.81
C LEU A 142 12.40 29.68 22.01
N PRO A 143 13.34 29.11 22.81
CA PRO A 143 13.24 27.69 23.19
C PRO A 143 11.91 27.37 23.87
N GLY A 144 11.23 26.33 23.36
CA GLY A 144 9.91 25.89 23.84
C GLY A 144 8.71 26.74 23.40
N SER A 145 8.90 27.78 22.56
CA SER A 145 7.82 28.65 22.11
C SER A 145 6.92 28.07 21.02
N PHE A 146 7.40 27.07 20.26
CA PHE A 146 6.59 26.41 19.23
C PHE A 146 5.51 25.52 19.85
N ARG A 147 4.24 25.87 19.66
CA ARG A 147 3.07 25.14 20.18
C ARG A 147 2.55 24.04 19.24
N GLY A 148 2.95 24.09 17.98
CA GLY A 148 2.54 23.12 16.96
C GLY A 148 1.80 23.73 15.78
N LEU A 149 1.15 22.86 15.00
CA LEU A 149 0.35 23.24 13.84
C LEU A 149 -1.14 23.12 14.14
N TYR A 150 -1.90 24.17 13.84
CA TYR A 150 -3.34 24.09 13.79
C TYR A 150 -3.78 23.91 12.33
N ILE A 151 -4.40 22.76 12.02
CA ILE A 151 -4.76 22.40 10.65
C ILE A 151 -6.18 22.86 10.35
N LEU A 152 -6.30 23.59 9.26
CA LEU A 152 -7.56 24.07 8.68
C LEU A 152 -7.68 23.50 7.26
N ASP A 153 -8.77 22.85 6.93
CA ASP A 153 -9.07 22.56 5.53
C ASP A 153 -9.59 23.84 4.81
N ARG A 154 -9.56 23.83 3.48
CA ARG A 154 -9.93 25.03 2.68
C ARG A 154 -11.38 25.51 2.90
N TRP A 155 -12.24 24.70 3.50
CA TRP A 155 -13.65 25.00 3.74
C TRP A 155 -13.94 25.49 5.17
N GLN A 156 -12.92 25.47 6.05
CA GLN A 156 -13.04 25.95 7.42
C GLN A 156 -12.75 27.44 7.58
N GLY A 157 -13.28 28.26 6.68
CA GLY A 157 -13.21 29.71 6.79
C GLY A 157 -11.87 30.34 6.42
N ILE A 158 -10.96 29.59 5.76
CA ILE A 158 -9.71 30.14 5.25
C ILE A 158 -9.88 30.62 3.82
N SER A 159 -9.62 31.89 3.55
CA SER A 159 -9.71 32.51 2.23
C SER A 159 -8.41 33.23 1.91
N PRO A 160 -7.84 33.04 0.71
CA PRO A 160 -6.68 33.83 0.29
C PRO A 160 -7.10 35.27 -0.01
N ASP A 161 -6.22 36.21 0.31
CA ASP A 161 -6.37 37.60 -0.11
C ASP A 161 -5.95 37.76 -1.59
N ALA A 162 -6.39 38.87 -2.21
CA ALA A 162 -6.13 39.11 -3.63
C ALA A 162 -4.68 39.47 -3.96
N ALA A 163 -3.90 39.92 -2.97
CA ALA A 163 -2.49 40.22 -3.14
C ALA A 163 -1.66 38.94 -3.26
N LEU A 164 -0.78 38.90 -4.26
CA LEU A 164 0.08 37.75 -4.51
C LEU A 164 1.53 38.11 -4.26
N THR A 165 2.29 37.17 -3.73
CA THR A 165 3.74 37.21 -3.58
C THR A 165 4.39 36.04 -4.31
N PHE A 166 5.70 36.16 -4.60
CA PHE A 166 6.45 35.12 -5.25
C PHE A 166 7.26 34.36 -4.20
N GLU A 167 6.89 33.10 -3.94
CA GLU A 167 7.55 32.23 -2.95
C GLU A 167 7.86 30.88 -3.60
N GLY A 168 9.11 30.41 -3.50
CA GLY A 168 9.51 29.09 -3.96
C GLY A 168 9.34 28.84 -5.46
N GLY A 169 9.31 29.88 -6.29
CA GLY A 169 9.11 29.76 -7.74
C GLY A 169 7.64 29.86 -8.18
N GLU A 170 6.71 30.02 -7.24
CA GLU A 170 5.27 30.12 -7.51
C GLU A 170 4.66 31.43 -7.01
N LEU A 171 3.60 31.86 -7.69
CA LEU A 171 2.73 32.92 -7.18
C LEU A 171 1.80 32.34 -6.13
N VAL A 172 1.88 32.87 -4.91
CA VAL A 172 1.04 32.45 -3.78
C VAL A 172 0.36 33.68 -3.18
N PRO A 173 -0.81 33.52 -2.53
CA PRO A 173 -1.43 34.61 -1.78
C PRO A 173 -0.50 35.14 -0.69
N ASP A 174 -0.35 36.46 -0.61
CA ASP A 174 0.49 37.15 0.39
C ASP A 174 -0.04 36.96 1.80
N SER A 175 -1.35 36.94 1.95
CA SER A 175 -2.02 36.73 3.22
C SER A 175 -3.33 35.98 3.06
N TYR A 176 -3.84 35.48 4.16
CA TYR A 176 -5.08 34.71 4.24
C TYR A 176 -5.96 35.30 5.33
N SER A 177 -7.26 35.35 5.07
CA SER A 177 -8.27 35.70 6.06
C SER A 177 -8.87 34.43 6.64
N ILE A 178 -8.75 34.23 7.94
CA ILE A 178 -9.35 33.10 8.67
C ILE A 178 -10.53 33.62 9.47
N SER A 179 -11.74 33.17 9.14
CA SER A 179 -12.96 33.47 9.91
C SER A 179 -13.28 32.33 10.87
N ASP A 180 -13.87 32.68 12.03
CA ASP A 180 -14.41 31.65 12.92
C ASP A 180 -15.64 30.97 12.26
N ALA A 181 -16.08 29.85 12.82
CA ALA A 181 -17.21 29.07 12.32
C ALA A 181 -18.54 29.90 12.33
N ALA A 182 -18.60 30.99 13.08
CA ALA A 182 -19.73 31.91 13.17
C ALA A 182 -19.59 33.12 12.20
N GLY A 183 -18.42 33.26 11.54
CA GLY A 183 -18.17 34.32 10.57
C GLY A 183 -18.00 35.72 11.17
N HIS A 184 -17.81 35.85 12.49
CA HIS A 184 -17.85 37.13 13.19
C HIS A 184 -16.51 37.87 13.23
N THR A 185 -15.40 37.19 13.14
CA THR A 185 -14.07 37.81 13.14
C THR A 185 -13.18 37.17 12.10
N ALA A 186 -12.70 37.97 11.15
CA ALA A 186 -11.67 37.54 10.21
C ALA A 186 -10.30 37.97 10.76
N THR A 187 -9.47 37.00 11.09
CA THR A 187 -8.08 37.23 11.46
C THR A 187 -7.22 37.12 10.21
N ARG A 188 -6.47 38.16 9.89
CA ARG A 188 -5.53 38.15 8.76
C ARG A 188 -4.26 37.41 9.19
N VAL A 189 -3.77 36.50 8.32
CA VAL A 189 -2.58 35.70 8.58
C VAL A 189 -1.62 35.85 7.40
N HIS A 190 -0.40 36.24 7.69
CA HIS A 190 0.66 36.37 6.70
C HIS A 190 1.09 34.96 6.17
N HIS A 191 1.40 34.84 4.87
CA HIS A 191 1.74 33.55 4.26
C HIS A 191 2.91 32.82 4.94
N SER A 192 3.88 33.54 5.50
CA SER A 192 5.03 32.95 6.20
C SER A 192 4.64 32.13 7.43
N ARG A 193 3.46 32.41 8.03
CA ARG A 193 2.91 31.71 9.19
C ARG A 193 2.03 30.51 8.85
N LEU A 194 1.84 30.24 7.55
CA LEU A 194 1.05 29.12 7.07
C LEU A 194 1.89 28.14 6.30
N VAL A 195 1.67 26.86 6.57
CA VAL A 195 2.13 25.75 5.75
C VAL A 195 0.97 25.34 4.84
N ARG A 196 1.20 25.29 3.54
CA ARG A 196 0.20 24.90 2.56
C ARG A 196 0.30 23.42 2.25
N PHE A 197 -0.83 22.74 2.30
CA PHE A 197 -1.00 21.34 1.88
C PHE A 197 -1.86 21.34 0.61
N THR A 198 -1.23 21.38 -0.55
CA THR A 198 -1.93 21.46 -1.84
C THR A 198 -2.29 20.07 -2.36
N GLY A 199 -3.45 19.92 -2.99
CA GLY A 199 -3.88 18.73 -3.70
C GLY A 199 -3.12 18.50 -5.02
N ARG A 200 -3.81 17.95 -6.03
CA ARG A 200 -3.24 17.79 -7.38
C ARG A 200 -2.95 19.14 -8.00
N GLU A 201 -1.88 19.18 -8.74
CA GLU A 201 -1.47 20.38 -9.45
C GLU A 201 -2.43 20.67 -10.60
N LEU A 202 -2.73 21.95 -10.78
CA LEU A 202 -3.61 22.46 -11.81
C LEU A 202 -2.88 23.47 -12.69
N PRO A 203 -3.26 23.61 -13.96
CA PRO A 203 -2.85 24.72 -14.80
C PRO A 203 -3.21 26.07 -14.15
N ASP A 204 -2.45 27.13 -14.43
CA ASP A 204 -2.57 28.41 -13.74
C ASP A 204 -3.98 29.01 -13.71
N LEU A 205 -4.73 28.94 -14.81
CA LEU A 205 -6.10 29.44 -14.85
C LEU A 205 -7.05 28.66 -13.93
N GLU A 206 -6.92 27.34 -13.91
CA GLU A 206 -7.71 26.49 -13.01
C GLU A 206 -7.28 26.67 -11.56
N ARG A 207 -5.97 26.83 -11.30
CA ARG A 207 -5.44 27.13 -9.97
C ARG A 207 -5.99 28.45 -9.42
N GLN A 208 -6.09 29.49 -10.25
CA GLN A 208 -6.73 30.77 -9.86
C GLN A 208 -8.22 30.57 -9.53
N ALA A 209 -8.94 29.79 -10.34
CA ALA A 209 -10.34 29.47 -10.09
C ALA A 209 -10.55 28.67 -8.80
N GLU A 210 -9.58 27.85 -8.41
CA GLU A 210 -9.52 27.11 -7.15
C GLU A 210 -8.84 27.90 -6.01
N LEU A 211 -8.76 29.22 -6.12
CA LEU A 211 -8.20 30.12 -5.11
C LEU A 211 -6.75 29.76 -4.73
N TYR A 212 -5.93 29.41 -5.73
CA TYR A 212 -4.53 28.98 -5.58
C TYR A 212 -4.33 27.68 -4.76
N TRP A 213 -5.41 26.93 -4.51
CA TRP A 213 -5.35 25.56 -4.04
C TRP A 213 -5.19 24.59 -5.22
N GLY A 214 -5.04 23.31 -4.94
CA GLY A 214 -5.07 22.26 -5.96
C GLY A 214 -6.46 21.66 -6.14
N GLU A 215 -6.51 20.60 -6.94
CA GLU A 215 -7.67 19.75 -7.16
C GLU A 215 -7.73 18.61 -6.14
N SER A 216 -8.93 18.15 -5.80
CA SER A 216 -9.12 16.94 -5.01
C SER A 216 -8.66 15.70 -5.76
N GLU A 217 -7.94 14.81 -5.10
CA GLU A 217 -7.60 13.50 -5.67
C GLU A 217 -8.84 12.67 -6.04
N VAL A 218 -9.94 12.89 -5.31
CA VAL A 218 -11.20 12.17 -5.51
C VAL A 218 -11.88 12.58 -6.81
N GLU A 219 -11.71 13.83 -7.26
CA GLU A 219 -12.33 14.34 -8.48
C GLU A 219 -11.92 13.53 -9.72
N ALA A 220 -10.62 13.29 -9.88
CA ALA A 220 -10.12 12.50 -10.99
C ALA A 220 -10.58 11.04 -10.96
N LEU A 221 -10.84 10.51 -9.78
CA LEU A 221 -11.21 9.10 -9.57
C LEU A 221 -12.72 8.88 -9.52
N TYR A 222 -13.50 9.96 -9.49
CA TYR A 222 -14.93 9.88 -9.20
C TYR A 222 -15.70 8.94 -10.11
N LYS A 223 -15.46 9.01 -11.42
CA LYS A 223 -16.12 8.14 -12.41
C LYS A 223 -15.79 6.66 -12.15
N ASP A 224 -14.54 6.35 -11.85
CA ASP A 224 -14.09 4.98 -11.60
C ASP A 224 -14.63 4.44 -10.26
N VAL A 225 -14.71 5.28 -9.23
CA VAL A 225 -15.34 4.93 -7.95
C VAL A 225 -16.82 4.61 -8.14
N VAL A 226 -17.55 5.47 -8.87
CA VAL A 226 -18.98 5.24 -9.15
C VAL A 226 -19.18 3.96 -9.99
N ALA A 227 -18.34 3.72 -10.99
CA ALA A 227 -18.41 2.52 -11.82
C ALA A 227 -18.16 1.25 -10.99
N HIS A 228 -17.12 1.25 -10.15
CA HIS A 228 -16.81 0.16 -9.23
C HIS A 228 -17.96 -0.13 -8.27
N ASP A 229 -18.52 0.89 -7.63
CA ASP A 229 -19.59 0.74 -6.64
C ASP A 229 -20.88 0.22 -7.31
N ASN A 230 -21.21 0.73 -8.49
CA ASN A 230 -22.35 0.24 -9.27
C ASN A 230 -22.19 -1.23 -9.68
N VAL A 231 -21.02 -1.64 -10.14
CA VAL A 231 -20.74 -3.05 -10.48
C VAL A 231 -20.85 -3.92 -9.24
N SER A 232 -20.27 -3.50 -8.12
CA SER A 232 -20.34 -4.22 -6.84
C SER A 232 -21.79 -4.38 -6.36
N ALA A 233 -22.58 -3.29 -6.39
CA ALA A 233 -24.00 -3.33 -6.01
C ALA A 233 -24.83 -4.21 -6.94
N ASN A 234 -24.61 -4.12 -8.24
CA ASN A 234 -25.30 -4.95 -9.23
C ASN A 234 -24.94 -6.44 -9.07
N MET A 235 -23.68 -6.77 -8.82
CA MET A 235 -23.26 -8.15 -8.53
C MET A 235 -23.96 -8.69 -7.29
N ALA A 236 -24.03 -7.90 -6.21
CA ALA A 236 -24.77 -8.27 -5.02
C ALA A 236 -26.26 -8.49 -5.33
N ALA A 237 -26.91 -7.59 -6.08
CA ALA A 237 -28.30 -7.75 -6.50
C ALA A 237 -28.52 -9.00 -7.36
N LEU A 238 -27.62 -9.29 -8.30
CA LEU A 238 -27.69 -10.50 -9.14
C LEU A 238 -27.59 -11.79 -8.31
N THR A 239 -26.81 -11.81 -7.23
CA THR A 239 -26.73 -12.99 -6.36
C THR A 239 -28.06 -13.29 -5.67
N PHE A 240 -28.85 -12.27 -5.33
CA PHE A 240 -30.22 -12.46 -4.81
C PHE A 240 -31.21 -12.89 -5.90
N GLN A 241 -30.97 -12.50 -7.16
CA GLN A 241 -31.79 -12.87 -8.31
C GLN A 241 -31.32 -14.15 -9.01
N ALA A 242 -30.38 -14.88 -8.43
CA ALA A 242 -29.78 -16.09 -9.02
C ALA A 242 -30.82 -17.14 -9.45
N ASN A 243 -31.98 -17.16 -8.80
CA ASN A 243 -33.08 -18.02 -9.09
C ASN A 243 -34.36 -17.21 -9.34
N ILE A 244 -34.67 -16.92 -10.59
CA ILE A 244 -35.97 -16.36 -10.94
C ILE A 244 -36.96 -17.53 -11.16
N ASN A 245 -37.96 -17.57 -10.28
CA ASN A 245 -39.05 -18.49 -10.45
C ASN A 245 -40.20 -17.76 -11.14
N THR A 246 -40.44 -18.12 -12.38
CA THR A 246 -41.55 -17.62 -13.18
C THR A 246 -42.72 -18.56 -12.97
N MET A 247 -43.86 -18.03 -12.51
CA MET A 247 -45.11 -18.75 -12.37
C MET A 247 -46.08 -18.27 -13.43
N GLU A 248 -46.47 -19.15 -14.33
CA GLU A 248 -47.52 -18.89 -15.30
C GLU A 248 -48.89 -19.04 -14.65
N VAL A 249 -49.62 -17.92 -14.52
CA VAL A 249 -50.97 -17.92 -13.96
C VAL A 249 -51.97 -17.68 -15.07
N LYS A 250 -52.88 -18.61 -15.26
CA LYS A 250 -53.91 -18.54 -16.30
C LYS A 250 -54.88 -17.39 -16.03
N GLY A 251 -55.07 -16.49 -16.97
CA GLY A 251 -56.00 -15.34 -16.83
C GLY A 251 -55.50 -14.22 -15.92
N LEU A 252 -54.18 -14.10 -15.68
CA LEU A 252 -53.59 -13.07 -14.81
C LEU A 252 -54.00 -11.65 -15.22
N GLU A 253 -54.05 -11.37 -16.52
CA GLU A 253 -54.46 -10.05 -17.05
C GLU A 253 -55.91 -9.73 -16.68
N GLN A 254 -56.82 -10.67 -16.85
CA GLN A 254 -58.22 -10.50 -16.48
C GLN A 254 -58.40 -10.35 -14.96
N LEU A 255 -57.60 -11.08 -14.19
CA LEU A 255 -57.63 -11.05 -12.73
C LEU A 255 -57.14 -9.70 -12.19
N LEU A 256 -56.12 -9.10 -12.83
CA LEU A 256 -55.55 -7.83 -12.42
C LEU A 256 -56.33 -6.62 -12.94
N SER A 257 -56.93 -6.68 -14.15
CA SER A 257 -57.59 -5.55 -14.80
C SER A 257 -59.10 -5.47 -14.62
N LEU A 258 -59.78 -6.63 -14.58
CA LEU A 258 -61.23 -6.73 -14.62
C LEU A 258 -61.87 -7.24 -13.31
N SER A 259 -61.07 -7.77 -12.36
CA SER A 259 -61.62 -8.32 -11.12
C SER A 259 -61.85 -7.24 -10.06
N SER A 260 -62.84 -7.50 -9.19
CA SER A 260 -63.12 -6.59 -8.08
C SER A 260 -61.94 -6.52 -7.09
N PRO A 261 -61.81 -5.39 -6.34
CA PRO A 261 -60.70 -5.21 -5.40
C PRO A 261 -60.56 -6.33 -4.38
N ASP A 262 -61.64 -7.00 -4.00
CA ASP A 262 -61.62 -8.11 -3.06
C ASP A 262 -61.02 -9.37 -3.66
N VAL A 263 -61.25 -9.66 -4.94
CA VAL A 263 -60.63 -10.79 -5.67
C VAL A 263 -59.14 -10.54 -5.83
N GLN A 264 -58.76 -9.32 -6.20
CA GLN A 264 -57.34 -8.96 -6.29
C GLN A 264 -56.62 -9.09 -4.94
N ARG A 265 -57.27 -8.66 -3.84
CA ARG A 265 -56.72 -8.78 -2.48
C ARG A 265 -56.52 -10.22 -2.08
N ARG A 266 -57.51 -11.11 -2.34
CA ARG A 266 -57.39 -12.55 -2.08
C ARG A 266 -56.25 -13.18 -2.88
N PHE A 267 -56.10 -12.82 -4.14
CA PHE A 267 -55.00 -13.27 -4.99
C PHE A 267 -53.63 -12.87 -4.39
N TRP A 268 -53.47 -11.60 -4.01
CA TRP A 268 -52.20 -11.13 -3.41
C TRP A 268 -51.92 -11.80 -2.05
N ASN A 269 -52.95 -12.01 -1.22
CA ASN A 269 -52.79 -12.71 0.04
C ASN A 269 -52.38 -14.19 -0.18
N THR A 270 -52.91 -14.83 -1.21
CA THR A 270 -52.50 -16.20 -1.57
C THR A 270 -51.05 -16.23 -2.08
N MET A 271 -50.65 -15.27 -2.91
CA MET A 271 -49.28 -15.15 -3.38
C MET A 271 -48.30 -14.87 -2.23
N GLN A 272 -48.70 -14.02 -1.31
CA GLN A 272 -47.89 -13.73 -0.12
C GLN A 272 -47.76 -14.96 0.79
N ALA A 273 -48.83 -15.69 1.01
CA ALA A 273 -48.82 -16.95 1.77
C ALA A 273 -47.91 -18.00 1.09
N GLN A 274 -47.99 -18.13 -0.24
CA GLN A 274 -47.09 -19.00 -0.99
C GLN A 274 -45.62 -18.58 -0.90
N SER A 275 -45.36 -17.27 -0.89
CA SER A 275 -44.01 -16.74 -0.73
C SER A 275 -43.41 -17.05 0.65
N VAL A 276 -44.23 -16.98 1.70
CA VAL A 276 -43.83 -17.34 3.09
C VAL A 276 -43.60 -18.85 3.24
N LEU A 277 -44.40 -19.67 2.58
CA LEU A 277 -44.25 -21.14 2.59
C LEU A 277 -43.06 -21.64 1.77
N ARG A 278 -42.42 -20.74 1.03
CA ARG A 278 -41.26 -21.06 0.22
C ARG A 278 -40.01 -21.15 1.10
N SER A 279 -39.60 -22.33 1.46
CA SER A 279 -38.35 -22.55 2.17
C SER A 279 -37.22 -22.86 1.18
N ASN A 280 -35.98 -22.60 1.56
CA ASN A 280 -34.79 -22.93 0.75
C ASN A 280 -34.65 -24.45 0.52
N PHE A 281 -35.38 -25.28 1.27
CA PHE A 281 -35.40 -26.74 1.20
C PHE A 281 -36.81 -27.32 0.93
N GLY A 282 -37.80 -26.44 0.66
CA GLY A 282 -39.19 -26.83 0.65
C GLY A 282 -39.75 -27.16 -0.72
N VAL A 283 -40.72 -28.03 -0.74
CA VAL A 283 -41.60 -28.31 -1.87
C VAL A 283 -42.52 -27.11 -2.06
N GLN A 284 -42.56 -26.56 -3.29
CA GLN A 284 -43.52 -25.52 -3.63
C GLN A 284 -44.81 -26.18 -4.16
N LEU A 285 -45.94 -25.87 -3.53
CA LEU A 285 -47.25 -26.32 -3.98
C LEU A 285 -47.72 -25.36 -5.11
N VAL A 286 -48.04 -25.94 -6.26
CA VAL A 286 -48.54 -25.21 -7.44
C VAL A 286 -49.90 -25.80 -7.76
N GLU A 287 -50.89 -24.93 -8.03
CA GLU A 287 -52.24 -25.37 -8.42
C GLU A 287 -52.20 -26.08 -9.79
N GLN A 288 -53.02 -27.08 -9.96
CA GLN A 288 -53.11 -27.86 -11.20
C GLN A 288 -53.47 -26.94 -12.39
N GLY A 289 -52.58 -26.88 -13.38
CA GLY A 289 -52.71 -25.99 -14.55
C GLY A 289 -51.81 -24.74 -14.53
N ASN A 290 -51.17 -24.43 -13.41
CA ASN A 290 -50.11 -23.42 -13.33
C ASN A 290 -48.75 -24.06 -13.57
N LYS A 291 -47.92 -23.43 -14.41
CA LYS A 291 -46.58 -23.94 -14.71
C LYS A 291 -45.56 -23.05 -13.99
N MET A 292 -44.63 -23.68 -13.37
CA MET A 292 -43.50 -22.99 -12.75
C MET A 292 -42.21 -23.34 -13.49
N THR A 293 -41.52 -22.32 -13.91
CA THR A 293 -40.19 -22.45 -14.53
C THR A 293 -39.15 -21.78 -13.65
N ASN A 294 -38.10 -22.50 -13.32
CA ASN A 294 -36.95 -21.96 -12.61
C ASN A 294 -35.88 -21.63 -13.66
N THR A 295 -35.53 -20.36 -13.78
CA THR A 295 -34.43 -19.93 -14.62
C THR A 295 -33.23 -19.62 -13.71
N GLN A 296 -32.19 -20.42 -13.85
CA GLN A 296 -30.91 -20.17 -13.16
C GLN A 296 -30.00 -19.35 -14.04
N TYR A 297 -29.45 -18.27 -13.49
CA TYR A 297 -28.43 -17.49 -14.17
C TYR A 297 -27.06 -18.00 -13.79
N THR A 298 -26.18 -18.13 -14.79
CA THR A 298 -24.75 -18.42 -14.58
C THR A 298 -24.01 -17.10 -14.53
N PHE A 299 -23.16 -16.94 -13.51
CA PHE A 299 -22.39 -15.71 -13.26
C PHE A 299 -20.97 -15.79 -13.82
N THR A 300 -20.77 -16.54 -14.90
CA THR A 300 -19.47 -16.66 -15.57
C THR A 300 -19.05 -15.27 -16.11
N GLY A 301 -17.81 -14.86 -15.82
CA GLY A 301 -17.25 -13.58 -16.29
C GLY A 301 -17.48 -12.37 -15.35
N LEU A 302 -18.38 -12.44 -14.36
CA LEU A 302 -18.60 -11.32 -13.44
C LEU A 302 -17.35 -10.97 -12.60
N GLN A 303 -16.59 -12.00 -12.20
CA GLN A 303 -15.34 -11.79 -11.47
C GLN A 303 -14.34 -10.99 -12.30
N GLU A 304 -14.19 -11.32 -13.57
CA GLU A 304 -13.25 -10.65 -14.49
C GLU A 304 -13.64 -9.17 -14.70
N VAL A 305 -14.94 -8.89 -14.83
CA VAL A 305 -15.45 -7.50 -14.92
C VAL A 305 -15.14 -6.73 -13.66
N TYR A 306 -15.40 -7.30 -12.47
CA TYR A 306 -15.10 -6.65 -11.21
C TYR A 306 -13.60 -6.40 -11.02
N GLU A 307 -12.77 -7.38 -11.34
CA GLU A 307 -11.31 -7.23 -11.30
C GLU A 307 -10.82 -6.13 -12.25
N SER A 308 -11.40 -6.02 -13.45
CA SER A 308 -11.10 -4.93 -14.39
C SER A 308 -11.43 -3.55 -13.79
N MET A 309 -12.57 -3.40 -13.11
CA MET A 309 -12.91 -2.13 -12.42
C MET A 309 -11.95 -1.82 -11.28
N CYS A 310 -11.54 -2.83 -10.51
CA CYS A 310 -10.51 -2.65 -9.47
C CYS A 310 -9.16 -2.21 -10.08
N LEU A 311 -8.74 -2.80 -11.21
CA LEU A 311 -7.50 -2.43 -11.90
C LEU A 311 -7.55 -1.00 -12.46
N ASN A 312 -8.70 -0.55 -12.99
CA ASN A 312 -8.88 0.83 -13.43
C ASN A 312 -8.67 1.82 -12.28
N LEU A 313 -9.29 1.55 -11.12
CA LEU A 313 -9.07 2.36 -9.91
C LEU A 313 -7.60 2.35 -9.45
N CYS A 314 -6.94 1.20 -9.49
CA CYS A 314 -5.51 1.09 -9.18
C CYS A 314 -4.66 1.96 -10.11
N GLY A 315 -4.91 1.89 -11.42
CA GLY A 315 -4.20 2.69 -12.41
C GLY A 315 -4.42 4.19 -12.22
N ALA A 316 -5.68 4.60 -12.04
CA ALA A 316 -6.04 6.01 -11.89
C ALA A 316 -5.52 6.62 -10.57
N SER A 317 -5.43 5.83 -9.50
CA SER A 317 -4.99 6.27 -8.16
C SER A 317 -3.51 6.07 -7.87
N HIS A 318 -2.76 5.45 -8.78
CA HIS A 318 -1.35 5.06 -8.61
C HIS A 318 -1.11 4.07 -7.46
N TYR A 319 -2.13 3.32 -7.03
CA TYR A 319 -1.97 2.27 -6.02
C TYR A 319 -1.87 0.89 -6.65
N PRO A 320 -0.98 0.02 -6.19
CA PRO A 320 -1.05 -1.38 -6.55
C PRO A 320 -2.29 -2.04 -5.92
N MET A 321 -2.83 -3.05 -6.59
CA MET A 321 -4.04 -3.76 -6.15
C MET A 321 -3.89 -4.36 -4.74
N THR A 322 -2.68 -4.78 -4.39
CA THR A 322 -2.32 -5.30 -3.06
C THR A 322 -2.49 -4.26 -1.95
N LYS A 323 -2.22 -2.98 -2.24
CA LYS A 323 -2.35 -1.88 -1.28
C LYS A 323 -3.78 -1.36 -1.20
N LEU A 324 -4.43 -1.12 -2.34
CA LEU A 324 -5.76 -0.51 -2.36
C LEU A 324 -6.85 -1.49 -1.94
N PHE A 325 -6.83 -2.73 -2.44
CA PHE A 325 -7.86 -3.74 -2.24
C PHE A 325 -7.42 -4.91 -1.34
N GLY A 326 -6.14 -4.99 -0.93
CA GLY A 326 -5.62 -6.10 -0.13
C GLY A 326 -5.61 -7.46 -0.85
N ARG A 327 -5.65 -7.45 -2.18
CA ARG A 327 -5.67 -8.65 -3.02
C ARG A 327 -4.47 -8.67 -3.96
N SER A 328 -3.89 -9.85 -4.15
CA SER A 328 -2.87 -10.02 -5.19
C SER A 328 -3.54 -10.08 -6.57
N PRO A 329 -2.97 -9.44 -7.60
CA PRO A 329 -3.47 -9.58 -8.96
C PRO A 329 -3.42 -11.04 -9.42
N ALA A 330 -4.40 -11.48 -10.20
CA ALA A 330 -4.38 -12.80 -10.81
C ALA A 330 -3.37 -12.80 -11.96
N GLY A 331 -2.46 -13.79 -12.00
CA GLY A 331 -1.51 -13.96 -13.11
C GLY A 331 -0.16 -14.53 -12.74
N MET A 332 0.74 -14.61 -13.74
CA MET A 332 2.05 -15.29 -13.65
C MET A 332 3.06 -14.56 -12.75
N ASN A 333 2.88 -13.25 -12.51
CA ASN A 333 3.68 -12.40 -11.60
C ASN A 333 2.91 -12.04 -10.33
N ALA A 334 2.26 -13.02 -9.72
CA ALA A 334 1.34 -12.84 -8.58
C ALA A 334 1.97 -12.27 -7.29
N THR A 335 3.29 -12.01 -7.25
CA THR A 335 3.93 -11.42 -6.07
C THR A 335 3.63 -9.93 -5.91
N GLY A 336 3.30 -9.22 -6.99
CA GLY A 336 3.05 -7.77 -6.96
C GLY A 336 4.26 -6.94 -6.47
N GLU A 337 5.45 -7.54 -6.43
CA GLU A 337 6.66 -6.92 -5.88
C GLU A 337 7.14 -5.75 -6.73
N SER A 338 7.14 -5.92 -8.06
CA SER A 338 7.49 -4.83 -8.98
C SER A 338 6.52 -3.65 -8.87
N ASP A 339 5.22 -3.94 -8.69
CA ASP A 339 4.20 -2.91 -8.56
C ASP A 339 4.36 -2.14 -7.25
N LEU A 340 4.71 -2.84 -6.16
CA LEU A 340 5.02 -2.21 -4.88
C LEU A 340 6.29 -1.34 -4.97
N LYS A 341 7.32 -1.77 -5.70
CA LYS A 341 8.52 -0.97 -5.90
C LYS A 341 8.20 0.30 -6.67
N ASN A 342 7.52 0.20 -7.81
CA ASN A 342 7.09 1.37 -8.59
C ASN A 342 6.22 2.32 -7.74
N TYR A 343 5.34 1.77 -6.90
CA TYR A 343 4.53 2.56 -5.98
C TYR A 343 5.39 3.32 -4.96
N TYR A 344 6.38 2.67 -4.33
CA TYR A 344 7.24 3.35 -3.38
C TYR A 344 8.17 4.38 -4.03
N ASP A 345 8.59 4.17 -5.28
CA ASP A 345 9.33 5.16 -6.05
C ASP A 345 8.45 6.41 -6.31
N TYR A 346 7.16 6.19 -6.64
CA TYR A 346 6.18 7.29 -6.76
C TYR A 346 5.95 8.02 -5.44
N VAL A 347 5.78 7.30 -4.33
CA VAL A 347 5.67 7.89 -2.98
C VAL A 347 6.94 8.67 -2.63
N GLY A 348 8.12 8.17 -3.02
CA GLY A 348 9.40 8.88 -2.89
C GLY A 348 9.39 10.23 -3.59
N THR A 349 8.88 10.29 -4.81
CA THR A 349 8.71 11.54 -5.57
C THR A 349 7.77 12.51 -4.85
N LEU A 350 6.67 12.01 -4.28
CA LEU A 350 5.74 12.85 -3.49
C LEU A 350 6.36 13.37 -2.19
N ARG A 351 7.24 12.60 -1.55
CA ARG A 351 8.00 13.08 -0.39
C ARG A 351 8.87 14.29 -0.77
N GLU A 352 9.55 14.23 -1.90
CA GLU A 352 10.38 15.34 -2.38
C GLU A 352 9.54 16.56 -2.80
N SER A 353 8.45 16.35 -3.54
CA SER A 353 7.66 17.47 -4.08
C SER A 353 6.66 18.08 -3.09
N LYS A 354 6.08 17.29 -2.18
CA LYS A 354 5.02 17.76 -1.27
C LYS A 354 5.49 17.86 0.18
N LEU A 355 6.26 16.89 0.68
CA LEU A 355 6.66 16.86 2.09
C LEU A 355 7.91 17.72 2.36
N ARG A 356 8.91 17.72 1.46
CA ARG A 356 10.13 18.50 1.64
C ARG A 356 9.86 20.00 1.83
N PRO A 357 9.06 20.69 0.99
CA PRO A 357 8.81 22.13 1.19
C PRO A 357 8.13 22.44 2.54
N ILE A 358 7.30 21.51 3.02
CA ILE A 358 6.67 21.62 4.33
C ILE A 358 7.71 21.55 5.45
N LEU A 359 8.64 20.59 5.36
CA LEU A 359 9.70 20.39 6.34
C LEU A 359 10.70 21.54 6.30
N ASP A 360 11.10 22.01 5.12
CA ASP A 360 12.03 23.14 4.94
C ASP A 360 11.48 24.42 5.60
N LYS A 361 10.17 24.61 5.58
CA LYS A 361 9.53 25.75 6.27
C LYS A 361 9.41 25.55 7.78
N LEU A 362 9.17 24.33 8.24
CA LEU A 362 8.89 24.03 9.65
C LEU A 362 10.14 23.74 10.49
N LEU A 363 11.12 23.05 9.92
CA LEU A 363 12.29 22.60 10.66
C LEU A 363 13.12 23.74 11.26
N PRO A 364 13.31 24.89 10.61
CA PRO A 364 13.98 26.03 11.22
C PRO A 364 13.26 26.51 12.51
N VAL A 365 11.92 26.54 12.49
CA VAL A 365 11.10 26.92 13.67
C VAL A 365 11.25 25.90 14.77
N VAL A 366 11.15 24.61 14.43
CA VAL A 366 11.29 23.49 15.38
C VAL A 366 12.68 23.47 15.99
N ALA A 367 13.74 23.68 15.19
CA ALA A 367 15.13 23.69 15.65
C ALA A 367 15.39 24.85 16.63
N ARG A 368 14.94 26.06 16.32
CA ARG A 368 15.04 27.21 17.24
C ARG A 368 14.27 26.96 18.54
N SER A 369 13.07 26.40 18.43
CA SER A 369 12.30 26.01 19.63
C SER A 369 12.96 24.88 20.41
N ALA A 370 13.81 24.06 19.78
CA ALA A 370 14.65 23.07 20.46
C ALA A 370 15.94 23.68 21.07
N GLY A 371 16.16 25.00 20.93
CA GLY A 371 17.35 25.70 21.42
C GLY A 371 18.56 25.61 20.50
N ILE A 372 18.34 25.36 19.20
CA ILE A 372 19.42 25.25 18.19
C ILE A 372 19.38 26.50 17.30
N GLU A 373 20.38 27.37 17.41
CA GLU A 373 20.35 28.70 16.77
C GLU A 373 20.65 28.72 15.28
N ALA A 374 21.54 27.88 14.80
CA ALA A 374 21.88 27.83 13.39
C ALA A 374 22.28 26.41 12.97
N LEU A 375 21.50 25.81 12.10
CA LEU A 375 21.83 24.54 11.49
C LEU A 375 21.45 24.59 10.02
N ASP A 376 22.38 24.20 9.16
CA ASP A 376 22.04 23.83 7.79
C ASP A 376 21.36 22.44 7.88
N LEU A 377 20.03 22.46 7.89
CA LEU A 377 19.20 21.28 8.10
C LEU A 377 19.00 20.52 6.78
N GLU A 378 20.00 19.74 6.39
CA GLU A 378 19.86 18.87 5.21
C GLU A 378 18.94 17.67 5.52
N VAL A 379 17.69 17.77 5.04
CA VAL A 379 16.69 16.71 5.15
C VAL A 379 17.00 15.59 4.15
N SER A 380 17.03 14.36 4.62
CA SER A 380 17.14 13.17 3.79
C SER A 380 15.97 12.21 4.12
N PHE A 381 15.39 11.62 3.09
CA PHE A 381 14.34 10.63 3.27
C PHE A 381 14.91 9.21 3.14
N PRO A 382 14.77 8.38 4.18
CA PRO A 382 15.13 6.97 4.09
C PRO A 382 14.30 6.26 3.02
N PRO A 383 14.84 5.24 2.34
CA PRO A 383 14.10 4.49 1.33
C PRO A 383 12.89 3.78 1.96
N LEU A 384 11.75 3.79 1.24
CA LEU A 384 10.51 3.13 1.69
C LEU A 384 10.51 1.62 1.41
N TRP A 385 11.25 1.20 0.40
CA TRP A 385 11.46 -0.20 0.09
C TRP A 385 12.68 -0.70 0.85
N THR A 386 12.45 -1.63 1.76
CA THR A 386 13.53 -2.39 2.40
C THR A 386 13.64 -3.73 1.69
N PRO A 387 14.80 -4.06 1.11
CA PRO A 387 15.02 -5.37 0.53
C PRO A 387 14.74 -6.46 1.56
N THR A 388 14.29 -7.62 1.11
CA THR A 388 14.13 -8.79 1.97
C THR A 388 15.46 -9.18 2.61
N ALA A 389 15.43 -9.86 3.75
CA ALA A 389 16.66 -10.30 4.43
C ALA A 389 17.58 -11.11 3.50
N SER A 390 17.03 -11.86 2.54
CA SER A 390 17.77 -12.60 1.52
C SER A 390 18.44 -11.66 0.51
N GLU A 391 17.74 -10.64 0.04
CA GLU A 391 18.29 -9.64 -0.88
C GLU A 391 19.34 -8.78 -0.20
N THR A 392 19.08 -8.33 1.05
CA THR A 392 20.06 -7.59 1.86
C THR A 392 21.34 -8.40 2.03
N ALA A 393 21.23 -9.70 2.35
CA ALA A 393 22.38 -10.58 2.46
C ALA A 393 23.12 -10.75 1.11
N SER A 394 22.39 -10.81 -0.01
CA SER A 394 22.98 -10.90 -1.35
C SER A 394 23.70 -9.62 -1.74
N ILE A 395 23.08 -8.45 -1.49
CA ILE A 395 23.68 -7.13 -1.74
C ILE A 395 24.91 -6.93 -0.86
N ALA A 396 24.81 -7.26 0.44
CA ALA A 396 25.92 -7.19 1.37
C ALA A 396 27.11 -8.04 0.90
N LYS A 397 26.82 -9.27 0.45
CA LYS A 397 27.86 -10.16 -0.09
C LYS A 397 28.51 -9.57 -1.33
N GLN A 398 27.73 -9.09 -2.31
CA GLN A 398 28.27 -8.51 -3.54
C GLN A 398 29.11 -7.26 -3.26
N LYS A 399 28.62 -6.33 -2.43
CA LYS A 399 29.37 -5.13 -2.05
C LYS A 399 30.67 -5.49 -1.30
N THR A 400 30.59 -6.42 -0.36
CA THR A 400 31.76 -6.92 0.38
C THR A 400 32.80 -7.57 -0.56
N GLU A 401 32.35 -8.38 -1.52
CA GLU A 401 33.23 -8.99 -2.51
C GLU A 401 33.97 -7.95 -3.37
N VAL A 402 33.28 -6.87 -3.77
CA VAL A 402 33.90 -5.74 -4.49
C VAL A 402 34.93 -5.03 -3.62
N ILE A 403 34.60 -4.68 -2.37
CA ILE A 403 35.54 -4.01 -1.45
C ILE A 403 36.77 -4.88 -1.20
N VAL A 404 36.56 -6.18 -0.92
CA VAL A 404 37.66 -7.12 -0.68
C VAL A 404 38.51 -7.31 -1.93
N SER A 405 37.93 -7.43 -3.12
CA SER A 405 38.67 -7.58 -4.37
C SER A 405 39.48 -6.34 -4.72
N THR A 406 38.95 -5.14 -4.50
CA THR A 406 39.69 -3.88 -4.70
C THR A 406 40.83 -3.69 -3.68
N PHE A 407 40.62 -4.12 -2.44
CA PHE A 407 41.68 -4.15 -1.43
C PHE A 407 42.76 -5.16 -1.80
N GLN A 408 42.39 -6.36 -2.27
CA GLN A 408 43.36 -7.38 -2.73
C GLN A 408 44.15 -6.94 -3.97
N ALA A 409 43.52 -6.16 -4.86
CA ALA A 409 44.17 -5.57 -6.02
C ALA A 409 45.14 -4.41 -5.66
N GLY A 410 45.19 -3.99 -4.39
CA GLY A 410 46.04 -2.90 -3.92
C GLY A 410 45.56 -1.50 -4.28
N LEU A 411 44.29 -1.39 -4.73
CA LEU A 411 43.67 -0.08 -5.09
C LEU A 411 43.19 0.70 -3.87
N LEU A 412 42.94 0.01 -2.76
CA LEU A 412 42.50 0.61 -1.49
C LEU A 412 43.46 0.19 -0.38
N ASP A 413 43.67 1.06 0.62
CA ASP A 413 44.31 0.65 1.87
C ASP A 413 43.32 -0.01 2.83
N ALA A 414 43.82 -0.73 3.85
CA ALA A 414 42.98 -1.43 4.82
C ALA A 414 42.05 -0.50 5.60
N GLY A 415 42.50 0.74 5.89
CA GLY A 415 41.68 1.72 6.60
C GLY A 415 40.48 2.18 5.76
N VAL A 416 40.70 2.45 4.47
CA VAL A 416 39.62 2.84 3.53
C VAL A 416 38.68 1.66 3.30
N ALA A 417 39.19 0.43 3.11
CA ALA A 417 38.37 -0.77 2.97
C ALA A 417 37.48 -1.02 4.19
N MET A 418 38.02 -0.85 5.41
CA MET A 418 37.24 -0.95 6.65
C MET A 418 36.22 0.19 6.78
N GLN A 419 36.52 1.38 6.31
CA GLN A 419 35.61 2.52 6.32
C GLN A 419 34.42 2.27 5.37
N GLU A 420 34.65 1.73 4.18
CA GLU A 420 33.59 1.32 3.26
C GLU A 420 32.75 0.15 3.81
N LEU A 421 33.37 -0.82 4.48
CA LEU A 421 32.64 -1.88 5.18
C LEU A 421 31.80 -1.33 6.35
N LYS A 422 32.28 -0.31 7.06
CA LYS A 422 31.49 0.34 8.12
C LYS A 422 30.27 1.08 7.57
N LYS A 423 30.36 1.72 6.40
CA LYS A 423 29.18 2.32 5.73
C LYS A 423 28.11 1.30 5.37
N LEU A 424 28.47 0.03 5.15
CA LEU A 424 27.51 -1.05 4.92
C LEU A 424 26.74 -1.46 6.20
N GLU A 425 27.19 -1.06 7.40
CA GLU A 425 26.48 -1.29 8.65
C GLU A 425 25.11 -0.65 8.63
N ASP A 426 25.03 0.60 8.20
CA ASP A 426 23.75 1.36 8.14
C ASP A 426 22.73 0.72 7.19
N GLU A 427 23.21 0.06 6.11
CA GLU A 427 22.35 -0.56 5.09
C GLU A 427 22.00 -2.02 5.41
N THR A 428 22.90 -2.74 6.07
CA THR A 428 22.83 -4.21 6.16
C THR A 428 22.80 -4.73 7.60
N GLY A 429 23.13 -3.90 8.57
CA GLY A 429 23.30 -4.30 9.98
C GLY A 429 24.53 -5.19 10.23
N LEU A 430 25.42 -5.36 9.22
CA LEU A 430 26.63 -6.15 9.33
C LEU A 430 27.83 -5.23 9.65
N PHE A 431 28.87 -5.82 10.25
CA PHE A 431 30.13 -5.11 10.58
C PHE A 431 30.07 -4.08 11.71
N GLY A 432 29.03 -4.06 12.56
CA GLY A 432 28.87 -3.15 13.70
C GLY A 432 30.00 -3.18 14.75
N SER A 433 30.92 -4.15 14.65
CA SER A 433 32.12 -4.22 15.50
C SER A 433 33.30 -3.37 14.99
N LEU A 434 33.19 -2.72 13.81
CA LEU A 434 34.23 -1.87 13.27
C LEU A 434 34.23 -0.49 13.93
N THR A 435 35.10 -0.30 14.94
CA THR A 435 35.26 0.99 15.61
C THR A 435 36.20 1.93 14.86
N ASP A 436 36.02 3.25 15.04
CA ASP A 436 36.90 4.26 14.42
C ASP A 436 38.37 4.08 14.82
N GLN A 437 38.62 3.54 16.02
CA GLN A 437 39.96 3.22 16.47
C GLN A 437 40.62 2.10 15.63
N LEU A 438 39.86 1.07 15.27
CA LEU A 438 40.34 -0.02 14.40
C LEU A 438 40.60 0.48 12.99
N ILE A 439 39.72 1.34 12.46
CA ILE A 439 39.88 1.95 11.14
C ILE A 439 41.14 2.84 11.11
N ALA A 440 41.35 3.67 12.13
CA ALA A 440 42.54 4.52 12.24
C ALA A 440 43.85 3.69 12.34
N ALA A 441 43.83 2.59 13.09
CA ALA A 441 44.97 1.69 13.23
C ALA A 441 45.29 0.89 11.96
N ALA A 442 44.32 0.74 11.06
CA ALA A 442 44.48 0.05 9.77
C ALA A 442 44.88 0.98 8.63
N LYS A 443 44.83 2.30 8.84
CA LYS A 443 45.12 3.30 7.81
C LYS A 443 46.55 3.19 7.26
N GLY A 444 46.69 3.18 5.94
CA GLY A 444 47.97 3.08 5.25
C GLY A 444 48.54 1.67 5.15
N LYS A 445 47.85 0.65 5.63
CA LYS A 445 48.29 -0.74 5.49
C LYS A 445 47.77 -1.33 4.17
N THR A 446 48.68 -1.94 3.41
CA THR A 446 48.35 -2.65 2.17
C THR A 446 47.88 -4.08 2.44
N TYR A 447 47.34 -4.74 1.41
CA TYR A 447 46.94 -6.16 1.50
C TYR A 447 48.12 -7.05 1.88
N GLN A 448 49.33 -6.74 1.38
CA GLN A 448 50.55 -7.47 1.71
C GLN A 448 50.93 -7.30 3.18
N ASP A 449 50.81 -6.11 3.75
CA ASP A 449 51.09 -5.85 5.17
C ASP A 449 50.14 -6.62 6.09
N VAL A 450 48.86 -6.67 5.72
CA VAL A 450 47.83 -7.39 6.50
C VAL A 450 48.02 -8.91 6.40
N THR A 451 48.41 -9.43 5.24
CA THR A 451 48.71 -10.86 5.06
C THR A 451 49.98 -11.26 5.78
N ALA A 452 51.04 -10.44 5.77
CA ALA A 452 52.26 -10.67 6.52
C ALA A 452 52.03 -10.71 8.05
N MET A 453 51.10 -9.88 8.56
CA MET A 453 50.67 -9.93 9.97
C MET A 453 49.84 -11.16 10.33
N ARG A 454 49.20 -11.81 9.34
CA ARG A 454 48.32 -12.98 9.55
C ARG A 454 49.05 -14.31 9.52
N ASP A 455 50.31 -14.33 9.08
CA ASP A 455 51.14 -15.52 9.02
C ASP A 455 52.28 -15.44 10.05
N PRO A 456 52.00 -15.75 11.34
CA PRO A 456 53.03 -15.80 12.39
C PRO A 456 54.05 -16.92 12.12
N LEU A 457 53.77 -17.78 11.13
CA LEU A 457 54.64 -18.91 10.73
C LEU A 457 55.62 -18.52 9.60
N ALA A 458 55.43 -17.38 8.93
CA ALA A 458 56.37 -16.96 7.88
C ALA A 458 57.79 -16.66 8.42
N GLY A 459 57.89 -16.27 9.71
CA GLY A 459 59.17 -16.13 10.41
C GLY A 459 59.77 -17.42 10.95
N LEU A 460 59.02 -18.52 10.94
CA LEU A 460 59.46 -19.82 11.42
C LEU A 460 59.99 -20.72 10.26
N LEU A 461 59.77 -20.36 9.01
CA LEU A 461 60.27 -21.12 7.85
C LEU A 461 61.73 -20.81 7.52
N ASP A 462 62.33 -19.81 8.14
CA ASP A 462 63.77 -19.52 8.05
C ASP A 462 64.61 -20.22 9.14
N THR A 463 64.03 -21.04 10.01
CA THR A 463 64.75 -21.88 10.95
C THR A 463 65.14 -23.18 10.29
N PRO A 464 66.46 -23.63 10.40
CA PRO A 464 66.87 -24.89 9.81
C PRO A 464 66.11 -26.05 10.43
N ALA A 465 65.75 -27.02 9.59
CA ALA A 465 64.85 -28.16 9.86
C ALA A 465 65.22 -29.11 10.99
N SER A 466 66.21 -28.75 11.82
CA SER A 466 66.70 -29.60 12.95
C SER A 466 65.95 -29.43 14.27
N ASP A 467 65.08 -28.36 14.42
CA ASP A 467 64.50 -28.06 15.72
C ASP A 467 62.94 -28.03 15.73
N ILE A 468 62.32 -28.74 14.78
CA ILE A 468 60.85 -28.92 14.81
C ILE A 468 60.56 -30.10 15.75
N PRO A 469 59.86 -29.88 16.89
CA PRO A 469 59.40 -30.96 17.74
C PRO A 469 58.39 -31.81 16.96
N THR A 470 58.78 -33.02 16.56
CA THR A 470 57.87 -34.06 16.12
C THR A 470 57.11 -34.58 17.34
N GLY A 471 56.04 -33.93 17.69
CA GLY A 471 55.25 -34.37 18.83
C GLY A 471 53.76 -34.17 18.60
N ASP A 472 53.01 -35.22 18.88
CA ASP A 472 51.59 -35.45 18.76
C ASP A 472 50.63 -34.39 19.37
N ALA A 473 51.12 -33.21 19.71
CA ALA A 473 50.36 -32.17 20.43
C ALA A 473 49.47 -31.30 19.55
N LEU A 474 49.57 -31.37 18.21
CA LEU A 474 48.78 -30.53 17.30
C LEU A 474 47.57 -31.24 16.66
N THR A 475 47.29 -32.49 17.08
CA THR A 475 46.18 -33.27 16.48
C THR A 475 44.90 -33.26 17.30
N GLN A 476 44.82 -32.51 18.42
CA GLN A 476 43.60 -32.53 19.28
C GLN A 476 42.44 -31.68 18.82
N ASP A 477 42.64 -30.75 17.88
CA ASP A 477 41.53 -29.89 17.37
C ASP A 477 41.09 -30.20 15.94
N PHE A 478 41.57 -31.32 15.36
CA PHE A 478 41.17 -31.72 14.02
C PHE A 478 39.85 -32.49 14.09
N ASN A 479 38.81 -31.94 13.46
CA ASN A 479 37.54 -32.65 13.35
C ASN A 479 37.74 -33.98 12.60
N PRO A 480 37.60 -35.17 13.25
CA PRO A 480 37.88 -36.47 12.65
C PRO A 480 36.97 -36.86 11.48
N TYR A 481 36.01 -35.97 11.14
CA TYR A 481 35.08 -36.17 10.03
C TYR A 481 35.36 -35.26 8.83
N HIS A 482 36.58 -34.70 8.74
CA HIS A 482 37.00 -33.89 7.60
C HIS A 482 37.83 -34.75 6.63
N ASP A 483 37.40 -34.79 5.35
CA ASP A 483 38.13 -35.46 4.29
C ASP A 483 39.26 -34.55 3.77
N SER A 484 40.51 -34.92 4.06
CA SER A 484 41.69 -34.11 3.73
C SER A 484 41.98 -34.03 2.22
N SER A 485 41.34 -34.86 1.40
CA SER A 485 41.60 -34.89 -0.06
C SER A 485 40.70 -33.88 -0.83
N ASN A 486 39.56 -33.49 -0.29
CA ASN A 486 38.60 -32.64 -0.98
C ASN A 486 37.99 -31.53 -0.11
N GLY A 487 38.44 -31.38 1.14
CA GLY A 487 37.98 -30.31 2.06
C GLY A 487 36.52 -30.43 2.52
N ARG A 488 35.92 -31.61 2.43
CA ARG A 488 34.51 -31.81 2.80
C ARG A 488 34.35 -32.56 4.12
N PHE A 489 33.26 -32.24 4.84
CA PHE A 489 32.89 -32.97 6.06
C PHE A 489 32.21 -34.29 5.73
N THR A 490 32.64 -35.37 6.36
CA THR A 490 32.03 -36.71 6.25
C THR A 490 31.33 -37.05 7.55
N GLY A 491 30.18 -37.72 7.48
CA GLY A 491 29.49 -38.24 8.66
C GLY A 491 30.15 -39.50 9.19
N LYS A 492 29.95 -39.82 10.48
CA LYS A 492 30.45 -41.02 11.17
C LYS A 492 30.00 -42.27 10.42
N GLY A 493 30.92 -42.92 9.71
CA GLY A 493 30.61 -44.20 9.07
C GLY A 493 30.81 -44.28 7.55
N GLY A 494 31.60 -43.43 6.93
CA GLY A 494 31.99 -43.67 5.54
C GLY A 494 32.12 -42.41 4.68
N SER A 495 33.08 -42.44 3.76
CA SER A 495 33.23 -41.43 2.72
C SER A 495 31.96 -41.37 1.86
N GLY A 496 31.05 -40.48 2.21
CA GLY A 496 29.79 -40.27 1.50
C GLY A 496 29.47 -38.79 1.45
N THR A 497 29.45 -38.24 0.28
CA THR A 497 29.07 -36.87 0.00
C THR A 497 27.71 -36.60 0.61
N ILE A 498 27.58 -35.69 1.59
CA ILE A 498 26.29 -35.18 2.03
C ILE A 498 25.70 -34.40 0.85
N GLY A 499 24.83 -35.09 0.11
CA GLY A 499 24.20 -34.56 -1.08
C GLY A 499 23.28 -33.39 -0.74
N LYS A 500 23.11 -32.50 -1.70
CA LYS A 500 22.26 -31.28 -1.71
C LYS A 500 20.78 -31.56 -1.48
N THR A 501 20.36 -32.18 -0.38
CA THR A 501 18.93 -32.35 -0.11
C THR A 501 18.63 -32.04 1.34
N LYS A 502 18.46 -30.74 1.61
CA LYS A 502 18.07 -30.25 2.93
C LYS A 502 16.64 -30.61 3.35
N TYR A 503 15.81 -31.23 2.48
CA TYR A 503 14.36 -31.36 2.75
C TYR A 503 13.71 -32.69 2.38
N ALA A 504 14.49 -33.70 1.97
CA ALA A 504 13.97 -35.05 1.79
C ALA A 504 14.81 -36.03 2.62
N PRO A 505 14.20 -36.87 3.45
CA PRO A 505 14.97 -37.91 4.12
C PRO A 505 15.59 -38.79 3.09
N SER A 506 16.87 -39.10 3.28
CA SER A 506 17.58 -40.07 2.47
C SER A 506 16.78 -41.35 2.39
N PRO A 507 16.63 -41.93 1.22
CA PRO A 507 15.93 -43.16 1.09
C PRO A 507 16.68 -44.22 1.91
N GLN A 508 16.04 -44.78 2.93
CA GLN A 508 16.58 -45.94 3.63
C GLN A 508 16.46 -47.15 2.72
N ARG A 509 17.43 -47.97 2.64
CA ARG A 509 17.46 -49.22 1.87
C ARG A 509 16.50 -50.25 2.50
N GLY A 510 15.38 -50.55 1.85
CA GLY A 510 14.44 -51.60 2.21
C GLY A 510 13.40 -51.72 1.11
N LYS A 511 13.04 -52.95 0.77
CA LYS A 511 12.19 -53.32 -0.37
C LYS A 511 10.75 -52.84 -0.17
N SER A 512 10.37 -51.73 -0.50
CA SER A 512 9.05 -51.07 -0.67
C SER A 512 9.09 -49.65 -0.11
N ARG A 513 9.43 -48.72 -0.99
CA ARG A 513 9.45 -47.33 -0.61
C ARG A 513 8.60 -46.54 -1.56
N ILE A 514 7.60 -45.90 -0.99
CA ILE A 514 6.77 -44.93 -1.68
C ILE A 514 7.57 -43.65 -1.67
N GLN A 515 8.16 -43.26 -2.83
CA GLN A 515 8.80 -41.98 -3.03
C GLN A 515 7.75 -40.92 -3.30
N LEU A 516 7.67 -39.89 -2.46
CA LEU A 516 6.81 -38.73 -2.66
C LEU A 516 7.59 -37.60 -3.36
N LYS A 517 6.88 -36.81 -4.18
CA LYS A 517 7.44 -35.57 -4.71
C LYS A 517 7.78 -34.63 -3.54
N PRO A 518 8.89 -33.85 -3.60
CA PRO A 518 9.34 -32.99 -2.49
C PRO A 518 8.25 -32.06 -1.94
N LYS A 519 7.44 -31.44 -2.80
CA LYS A 519 6.30 -30.58 -2.39
C LYS A 519 5.23 -31.36 -1.60
N THR A 520 4.95 -32.60 -1.96
CA THR A 520 3.97 -33.46 -1.24
C THR A 520 4.51 -33.88 0.11
N TYR A 521 5.78 -34.22 0.19
CA TYR A 521 6.46 -34.57 1.43
C TYR A 521 6.44 -33.41 2.43
N ALA A 522 6.89 -32.23 2.01
CA ALA A 522 6.91 -31.02 2.86
C ALA A 522 5.51 -30.66 3.39
N ARG A 523 4.46 -30.79 2.55
CA ARG A 523 3.08 -30.53 2.96
C ARG A 523 2.59 -31.54 4.01
N LEU A 524 2.86 -32.82 3.83
CA LEU A 524 2.45 -33.85 4.77
C LEU A 524 3.19 -33.73 6.10
N THR A 525 4.49 -33.38 6.07
CA THR A 525 5.29 -33.10 7.28
C THR A 525 4.73 -31.89 8.04
N GLY A 526 4.34 -30.82 7.33
CA GLY A 526 3.69 -29.68 7.94
C GLY A 526 2.36 -30.06 8.63
N VAL A 527 1.53 -30.85 7.97
CA VAL A 527 0.26 -31.34 8.55
C VAL A 527 0.51 -32.24 9.76
N LEU A 528 1.54 -33.10 9.70
CA LEU A 528 1.89 -34.00 10.81
C LEU A 528 2.31 -33.17 12.04
N ASN A 529 3.23 -32.23 11.88
CA ASN A 529 3.76 -31.42 12.98
C ASN A 529 2.71 -30.46 13.58
N THR A 530 1.80 -29.93 12.75
CA THR A 530 0.73 -29.03 13.21
C THR A 530 -0.35 -29.81 13.97
N ARG A 531 -0.74 -30.98 13.48
CA ARG A 531 -1.87 -31.75 14.03
C ARG A 531 -1.47 -32.66 15.20
N TYR A 532 -0.22 -33.03 15.27
CA TYR A 532 0.33 -33.93 16.28
C TYR A 532 1.68 -33.40 16.80
N PRO A 533 1.72 -32.26 17.51
CA PRO A 533 2.96 -31.71 18.07
C PRO A 533 3.49 -32.66 19.16
N GLY A 534 4.77 -33.04 19.09
CA GLY A 534 5.42 -33.89 20.08
C GLY A 534 5.34 -35.39 19.80
N LEU A 535 5.06 -35.82 18.57
CA LEU A 535 5.09 -37.23 18.18
C LEU A 535 6.50 -37.83 18.40
N LYS A 536 6.56 -38.97 19.07
CA LYS A 536 7.81 -39.69 19.35
C LYS A 536 8.25 -40.50 18.13
N GLU A 537 9.55 -40.75 18.04
CA GLU A 537 10.11 -41.62 17.00
C GLU A 537 9.42 -43.00 16.99
N GLY A 538 9.02 -43.43 15.82
CA GLY A 538 8.38 -44.74 15.64
C GLY A 538 6.86 -44.73 15.69
N GLU A 539 6.22 -43.67 16.13
CA GLU A 539 4.74 -43.58 16.15
C GLU A 539 4.17 -43.46 14.74
N GLU A 540 3.09 -44.20 14.49
CA GLU A 540 2.39 -44.19 13.20
C GLU A 540 1.11 -43.36 13.28
N ARG A 541 0.84 -42.57 12.21
CA ARG A 541 -0.37 -41.78 12.05
C ARG A 541 -0.88 -41.85 10.63
N THR A 542 -2.16 -41.57 10.49
CA THR A 542 -2.82 -41.49 9.18
C THR A 542 -3.14 -40.04 8.85
N ILE A 543 -2.65 -39.57 7.71
CA ILE A 543 -2.85 -38.18 7.23
C ILE A 543 -3.66 -38.22 5.94
N PHE A 544 -4.70 -37.38 5.88
CA PHE A 544 -5.54 -37.20 4.68
C PHE A 544 -5.10 -35.94 3.95
N SER A 545 -4.79 -36.07 2.66
CA SER A 545 -4.40 -34.93 1.83
C SER A 545 -4.65 -35.21 0.35
N SER A 546 -5.33 -34.30 -0.35
CA SER A 546 -5.60 -34.35 -1.79
C SER A 546 -6.18 -35.67 -2.27
N ASN A 547 -7.34 -36.08 -1.73
CA ASN A 547 -8.03 -37.34 -2.03
C ASN A 547 -7.19 -38.62 -1.87
N LYS A 548 -6.20 -38.56 -0.99
CA LYS A 548 -5.35 -39.69 -0.62
C LYS A 548 -5.18 -39.78 0.89
N CYS A 549 -5.11 -41.02 1.37
CA CYS A 549 -4.80 -41.36 2.75
C CYS A 549 -3.36 -41.86 2.81
N TYR A 550 -2.56 -41.26 3.66
CA TYR A 550 -1.14 -41.58 3.85
C TYR A 550 -0.93 -42.14 5.25
N ARG A 551 -0.46 -43.39 5.37
CA ARG A 551 0.01 -43.91 6.64
C ARG A 551 1.50 -43.60 6.79
N VAL A 552 1.84 -42.85 7.82
CA VAL A 552 3.18 -42.30 8.02
C VAL A 552 3.70 -42.69 9.40
N LYS A 553 5.00 -42.84 9.53
CA LYS A 553 5.70 -43.10 10.77
C LYS A 553 6.67 -41.96 11.06
N ALA A 554 6.63 -41.38 12.26
CA ALA A 554 7.47 -40.29 12.67
C ALA A 554 8.95 -40.76 12.84
N ASP A 555 9.90 -39.86 12.50
CA ASP A 555 11.34 -40.12 12.65
C ASP A 555 11.95 -39.49 13.92
N GLY A 556 11.16 -38.85 14.74
CA GLY A 556 11.57 -38.20 15.99
C GLY A 556 12.23 -36.80 15.83
N TYR A 557 12.54 -36.38 14.59
CA TYR A 557 13.21 -35.12 14.28
C TYR A 557 12.33 -34.18 13.45
N GLY A 558 11.00 -34.37 13.53
CA GLY A 558 10.04 -33.56 12.75
C GLY A 558 9.86 -34.02 11.30
N GLY A 559 10.50 -35.11 10.88
CA GLY A 559 10.31 -35.74 9.58
C GLY A 559 9.43 -36.99 9.68
N MET A 560 9.18 -37.66 8.53
CA MET A 560 8.34 -38.86 8.48
C MET A 560 8.76 -39.84 7.40
N LYS A 561 8.45 -41.13 7.62
CA LYS A 561 8.51 -42.19 6.62
C LYS A 561 7.11 -42.56 6.19
N VAL A 562 6.82 -42.56 4.89
CA VAL A 562 5.53 -43.01 4.36
C VAL A 562 5.53 -44.52 4.24
N LEU A 563 4.58 -45.13 4.91
CA LEU A 563 4.42 -46.59 4.93
C LEU A 563 3.47 -47.05 3.82
N ASP A 564 2.40 -46.30 3.61
CA ASP A 564 1.35 -46.67 2.67
C ASP A 564 0.58 -45.46 2.12
N VAL A 565 -0.03 -45.59 0.91
CA VAL A 565 -0.84 -44.53 0.27
C VAL A 565 -2.02 -45.14 -0.45
N HIS A 566 -3.22 -44.82 -0.02
CA HIS A 566 -4.49 -45.22 -0.64
C HIS A 566 -5.20 -44.02 -1.25
N LYS A 567 -5.87 -44.21 -2.41
CA LYS A 567 -6.83 -43.23 -2.92
C LYS A 567 -8.13 -43.35 -2.11
N ILE A 568 -8.64 -42.22 -1.68
CA ILE A 568 -9.97 -42.14 -1.11
C ILE A 568 -10.94 -42.20 -2.31
N LYS A 569 -11.83 -43.20 -2.33
CA LYS A 569 -12.89 -43.32 -3.35
C LYS A 569 -13.97 -42.27 -3.13
#